data_819ddb2da7eae28068cc8de1d3e3cb73
#
_entry.id   819ddb2da7eae28068cc8de1d3e3cb73
#
_cell.length_a   1.000
_cell.length_b   1.000
_cell.length_c   1.000
_cell.angle_alpha   90.00
_cell.angle_beta   90.00
_cell.angle_gamma   90.00
#
_symmetry.space_group_name_H-M   'P 1'
#
loop_
_entity.id
_entity.type
_entity.pdbx_description
1 polymer ?
#
loop_
_entity_poly.entity_id
_entity_poly.type
_entity_poly.pdbx_seq_one_letter_code
_entity_poly.pdbx_strand_id
1 'polypeptide(L)'
;MYILCLAMLFLAGCSSPLTGQEHNGKLAIQAAPQARMTYVAIGASDTYGTGSKNPRTESWPAVLSRMLAHNGDGKMQEQSLGQNTVRLINLGIPGMDAHDALGVELPVAIDAHPNLITVWLAVNDLVDNVPPSSYAQDLEHLLQDLQTKLPHVRIVIANVPDLTLLPRFNSTDTTQLARSVASYNAVIQSVVDRHHVVLIDLFQAWQELTSHPEFISDDGFHPSAAGYARLAQLFYQGMKQHRII
;
A
#
# COMPACT_ATOMS: atom_id res chain seq x y z
N MET A 1 -78.09 -55.81 -16.40
CA MET A 1 -78.41 -55.33 -17.74
C MET A 1 -78.79 -53.88 -17.60
N TYR A 2 -77.83 -53.00 -17.58
CA TYR A 2 -78.02 -51.58 -17.50
C TYR A 2 -77.06 -50.89 -18.48
N ILE A 3 -77.66 -50.16 -19.42
CA ILE A 3 -76.99 -49.39 -20.44
C ILE A 3 -76.64 -48.06 -19.85
N LEU A 4 -75.35 -47.67 -19.90
CA LEU A 4 -74.92 -46.39 -19.46
C LEU A 4 -74.62 -45.58 -20.70
N CYS A 5 -75.42 -44.47 -20.92
CA CYS A 5 -75.16 -43.48 -21.92
C CYS A 5 -74.02 -42.57 -21.51
N LEU A 6 -73.00 -42.48 -22.39
CA LEU A 6 -71.89 -41.57 -22.23
C LEU A 6 -72.13 -40.28 -23.05
N ALA A 7 -72.36 -39.15 -22.39
CA ALA A 7 -72.48 -37.88 -23.00
C ALA A 7 -71.08 -37.28 -23.23
N MET A 8 -70.68 -37.03 -24.48
CA MET A 8 -69.50 -36.25 -24.83
C MET A 8 -69.77 -34.74 -24.77
N LEU A 9 -69.08 -34.05 -23.88
CA LEU A 9 -69.02 -32.60 -23.89
C LEU A 9 -67.79 -32.19 -24.72
N PHE A 10 -68.07 -31.48 -25.84
CA PHE A 10 -67.02 -30.76 -26.58
C PHE A 10 -66.75 -29.41 -25.91
N LEU A 11 -65.53 -29.24 -25.29
CA LEU A 11 -65.03 -27.96 -24.89
C LEU A 11 -64.18 -27.40 -26.01
N ALA A 12 -64.62 -26.32 -26.63
CA ALA A 12 -63.84 -25.52 -27.56
C ALA A 12 -62.81 -24.72 -26.79
N GLY A 13 -61.56 -25.13 -26.87
CA GLY A 13 -60.44 -24.39 -26.33
C GLY A 13 -59.96 -23.33 -27.29
N CYS A 14 -60.13 -22.05 -26.95
CA CYS A 14 -59.46 -20.94 -27.61
C CYS A 14 -57.96 -20.99 -27.30
N SER A 15 -57.14 -21.35 -28.26
CA SER A 15 -55.70 -21.22 -28.20
C SER A 15 -55.28 -19.84 -28.67
N SER A 16 -54.92 -18.95 -27.72
CA SER A 16 -54.21 -17.73 -28.00
C SER A 16 -52.72 -18.05 -28.22
N PRO A 17 -52.06 -17.49 -29.23
CA PRO A 17 -50.63 -17.70 -29.40
C PRO A 17 -49.87 -16.87 -28.34
N LEU A 18 -49.15 -17.55 -27.46
CA LEU A 18 -48.12 -16.94 -26.60
C LEU A 18 -46.96 -16.51 -27.50
N THR A 19 -46.89 -15.21 -27.81
CA THR A 19 -45.68 -14.59 -28.37
C THR A 19 -44.64 -14.59 -27.28
N GLY A 20 -43.75 -15.56 -27.32
CA GLY A 20 -42.54 -15.58 -26.49
C GLY A 20 -41.62 -14.41 -26.87
N GLN A 21 -41.64 -13.38 -26.05
CA GLN A 21 -40.58 -12.36 -26.09
C GLN A 21 -39.31 -13.00 -25.54
N GLU A 22 -38.44 -13.44 -26.44
CA GLU A 22 -37.07 -13.79 -26.05
C GLU A 22 -36.37 -12.53 -25.54
N HIS A 23 -36.32 -12.39 -24.22
CA HIS A 23 -35.38 -11.47 -23.57
C HIS A 23 -33.96 -12.03 -23.74
N ASN A 24 -33.34 -11.71 -24.90
CA ASN A 24 -31.90 -11.82 -25.08
C ASN A 24 -31.20 -10.77 -24.19
N GLY A 25 -31.33 -10.92 -22.89
CA GLY A 25 -30.53 -10.20 -21.91
C GLY A 25 -29.09 -10.72 -21.97
N LYS A 26 -28.30 -10.30 -22.96
CA LYS A 26 -26.86 -10.33 -22.83
C LYS A 26 -26.55 -9.55 -21.57
N LEU A 27 -26.28 -10.25 -20.45
CA LEU A 27 -25.58 -9.69 -19.33
C LEU A 27 -24.24 -9.21 -19.88
N ALA A 28 -24.14 -7.92 -20.21
CA ALA A 28 -22.87 -7.28 -20.48
C ALA A 28 -22.10 -7.38 -19.19
N ILE A 29 -21.15 -8.31 -19.15
CA ILE A 29 -20.13 -8.33 -18.11
C ILE A 29 -19.38 -7.01 -18.29
N GLN A 30 -19.78 -6.00 -17.48
CA GLN A 30 -19.06 -4.75 -17.42
C GLN A 30 -17.65 -5.10 -16.94
N ALA A 31 -16.66 -4.97 -17.83
CA ALA A 31 -15.27 -5.12 -17.47
C ALA A 31 -14.98 -4.21 -16.27
N ALA A 32 -14.40 -4.78 -15.21
CA ALA A 32 -14.02 -3.99 -14.04
C ALA A 32 -13.19 -2.79 -14.50
N PRO A 33 -13.44 -1.58 -13.97
CA PRO A 33 -12.68 -0.40 -14.37
C PRO A 33 -11.20 -0.68 -14.21
N GLN A 34 -10.43 -0.51 -15.28
CA GLN A 34 -8.98 -0.66 -15.23
C GLN A 34 -8.41 0.40 -14.29
N ALA A 35 -7.62 -0.02 -13.32
CA ALA A 35 -6.93 0.91 -12.43
C ALA A 35 -6.06 1.86 -13.26
N ARG A 36 -6.19 3.16 -13.03
CA ARG A 36 -5.38 4.19 -13.67
C ARG A 36 -3.90 4.09 -13.29
N MET A 37 -3.62 3.59 -12.09
CA MET A 37 -2.28 3.46 -11.53
C MET A 37 -2.17 2.21 -10.67
N THR A 38 -1.10 1.44 -10.85
CA THR A 38 -0.69 0.41 -9.89
C THR A 38 0.38 0.99 -8.98
N TYR A 39 0.14 0.94 -7.68
CA TYR A 39 1.05 1.36 -6.62
C TYR A 39 1.46 0.14 -5.80
N VAL A 40 2.76 -0.08 -5.65
CA VAL A 40 3.35 -1.13 -4.81
C VAL A 40 4.05 -0.47 -3.62
N ALA A 41 3.82 -0.99 -2.42
CA ALA A 41 4.52 -0.60 -1.21
C ALA A 41 5.38 -1.76 -0.72
N ILE A 42 6.70 -1.60 -0.73
CA ILE A 42 7.70 -2.51 -0.20
C ILE A 42 8.06 -2.05 1.22
N GLY A 43 8.13 -2.97 2.18
CA GLY A 43 8.51 -2.63 3.55
C GLY A 43 8.12 -3.65 4.61
N ALA A 44 8.27 -3.28 5.86
CA ALA A 44 8.09 -4.16 7.00
C ALA A 44 6.72 -4.00 7.68
N SER A 45 6.70 -4.16 9.02
CA SER A 45 5.51 -4.04 9.87
C SER A 45 4.81 -2.69 9.75
N ASP A 46 5.56 -1.60 9.59
CA ASP A 46 5.00 -0.26 9.40
C ASP A 46 4.26 -0.13 8.06
N THR A 47 4.77 -0.77 7.01
CA THR A 47 4.14 -0.82 5.69
C THR A 47 2.92 -1.75 5.71
N TYR A 48 3.00 -2.87 6.42
CA TYR A 48 1.85 -3.72 6.68
C TYR A 48 0.73 -2.97 7.41
N GLY A 49 1.06 -2.15 8.40
CA GLY A 49 0.11 -1.40 9.23
C GLY A 49 -0.06 -1.95 10.64
N THR A 50 0.99 -2.59 11.19
CA THR A 50 1.01 -3.05 12.58
C THR A 50 0.77 -1.87 13.52
N GLY A 51 -0.02 -2.08 14.58
CA GLY A 51 -0.42 -0.99 15.50
C GLY A 51 -1.76 -0.35 15.15
N SER A 52 -2.27 -0.53 13.93
CA SER A 52 -3.64 -0.14 13.57
C SER A 52 -4.65 -1.26 13.81
N LYS A 53 -5.93 -0.90 13.96
CA LYS A 53 -7.02 -1.87 14.12
C LYS A 53 -7.38 -2.58 12.83
N ASN A 54 -7.21 -1.92 11.71
CA ASN A 54 -7.51 -2.46 10.38
C ASN A 54 -6.39 -2.11 9.38
N PRO A 55 -5.31 -2.90 9.31
CA PRO A 55 -4.18 -2.67 8.42
C PRO A 55 -4.57 -2.47 6.95
N ARG A 56 -5.62 -3.16 6.49
CA ARG A 56 -6.07 -3.06 5.09
C ARG A 56 -6.54 -1.65 4.70
N THR A 57 -7.04 -0.88 5.66
CA THR A 57 -7.62 0.45 5.41
C THR A 57 -6.88 1.58 6.13
N GLU A 58 -6.15 1.25 7.21
CA GLU A 58 -5.51 2.23 8.09
C GLU A 58 -4.00 2.31 7.94
N SER A 59 -3.34 1.32 7.29
CA SER A 59 -1.91 1.42 6.97
C SER A 59 -1.62 2.64 6.09
N TRP A 60 -0.43 3.23 6.24
CA TRP A 60 -0.07 4.41 5.46
C TRP A 60 -0.12 4.19 3.93
N PRO A 61 0.22 3.00 3.36
CA PRO A 61 0.04 2.79 1.92
C PRO A 61 -1.43 2.77 1.51
N ALA A 62 -2.32 2.23 2.37
CA ALA A 62 -3.75 2.23 2.10
C ALA A 62 -4.34 3.65 2.14
N VAL A 63 -3.91 4.48 3.09
CA VAL A 63 -4.31 5.88 3.15
C VAL A 63 -3.75 6.65 1.96
N LEU A 64 -2.46 6.48 1.65
CA LEU A 64 -1.80 7.12 0.50
C LEU A 64 -2.47 6.75 -0.82
N SER A 65 -2.84 5.48 -1.02
CA SER A 65 -3.52 5.05 -2.24
C SER A 65 -4.85 5.79 -2.46
N ARG A 66 -5.61 6.04 -1.37
CA ARG A 66 -6.83 6.86 -1.43
C ARG A 66 -6.53 8.32 -1.75
N MET A 67 -5.48 8.90 -1.15
CA MET A 67 -5.07 10.27 -1.47
C MET A 67 -4.65 10.42 -2.93
N LEU A 68 -3.94 9.44 -3.48
CA LEU A 68 -3.56 9.39 -4.90
C LEU A 68 -4.78 9.28 -5.83
N ALA A 69 -5.81 8.52 -5.43
CA ALA A 69 -7.05 8.40 -6.19
C ALA A 69 -7.89 9.69 -6.17
N HIS A 70 -7.83 10.47 -5.10
CA HIS A 70 -8.70 11.63 -4.87
C HIS A 70 -7.97 12.99 -4.87
N ASN A 71 -6.79 13.08 -5.48
CA ASN A 71 -5.99 14.31 -5.57
C ASN A 71 -5.69 14.97 -4.20
N GLY A 72 -5.61 14.18 -3.14
CA GLY A 72 -5.05 14.59 -1.86
C GLY A 72 -6.01 14.68 -0.68
N ASP A 73 -7.32 14.61 -0.84
CA ASP A 73 -8.24 14.74 0.31
C ASP A 73 -8.51 13.41 1.06
N GLY A 74 -8.13 12.27 0.48
CA GLY A 74 -8.21 10.95 1.13
C GLY A 74 -9.62 10.49 1.54
N LYS A 75 -10.64 11.33 1.33
CA LYS A 75 -12.03 11.03 1.67
C LYS A 75 -12.67 10.19 0.59
N MET A 76 -13.39 9.16 1.00
CA MET A 76 -14.21 8.38 0.09
C MET A 76 -15.42 9.22 -0.35
N GLN A 77 -15.40 9.75 -1.56
CA GLN A 77 -16.60 10.30 -2.18
C GLN A 77 -17.32 9.17 -2.91
N GLU A 78 -18.54 8.88 -2.51
CA GLU A 78 -19.39 7.84 -3.12
C GLU A 78 -19.61 8.00 -4.63
N GLN A 79 -19.40 9.19 -5.17
CA GLN A 79 -19.65 9.52 -6.58
C GLN A 79 -18.46 9.26 -7.52
N SER A 80 -17.30 8.82 -7.01
CA SER A 80 -16.10 8.57 -7.83
C SER A 80 -15.87 7.10 -8.17
N LEU A 81 -16.86 6.26 -8.03
CA LEU A 81 -16.82 4.82 -8.35
C LEU A 81 -16.63 4.57 -9.85
N GLY A 82 -15.51 4.98 -10.43
CA GLY A 82 -15.26 4.62 -11.82
C GLY A 82 -14.11 5.32 -12.54
N GLN A 83 -13.58 6.43 -12.08
CA GLN A 83 -12.65 7.22 -12.90
C GLN A 83 -11.22 7.38 -12.38
N ASN A 84 -10.95 7.20 -11.08
CA ASN A 84 -9.60 7.36 -10.52
C ASN A 84 -9.27 6.20 -9.55
N THR A 85 -9.17 4.99 -10.06
CA THR A 85 -8.81 3.84 -9.22
C THR A 85 -7.31 3.67 -9.16
N VAL A 86 -6.77 3.64 -7.95
CA VAL A 86 -5.40 3.22 -7.65
C VAL A 86 -5.43 1.78 -7.16
N ARG A 87 -4.75 0.88 -7.86
CA ARG A 87 -4.54 -0.50 -7.40
C ARG A 87 -3.36 -0.51 -6.46
N LEU A 88 -3.61 -0.64 -5.16
CA LEU A 88 -2.57 -0.86 -4.17
C LEU A 88 -2.21 -2.35 -4.09
N ILE A 89 -0.91 -2.63 -4.10
CA ILE A 89 -0.31 -3.90 -3.70
C ILE A 89 0.62 -3.59 -2.52
N ASN A 90 0.13 -3.84 -1.31
CA ASN A 90 0.92 -3.69 -0.10
C ASN A 90 1.67 -5.00 0.16
N LEU A 91 2.99 -4.97 0.03
CA LEU A 91 3.88 -6.11 0.24
C LEU A 91 4.47 -6.13 1.65
N GLY A 92 4.14 -5.16 2.51
CA GLY A 92 4.70 -5.06 3.85
C GLY A 92 4.55 -6.36 4.65
N ILE A 93 5.65 -6.89 5.15
CA ILE A 93 5.72 -8.10 5.96
C ILE A 93 6.36 -7.77 7.30
N PRO A 94 5.67 -7.99 8.45
CA PRO A 94 6.27 -7.75 9.76
C PRO A 94 7.59 -8.53 9.94
N GLY A 95 8.63 -7.83 10.39
CA GLY A 95 9.97 -8.40 10.57
C GLY A 95 10.86 -8.38 9.32
N MET A 96 10.36 -7.98 8.16
CA MET A 96 11.14 -7.91 6.93
C MET A 96 12.34 -6.98 7.06
N ASP A 97 13.52 -7.46 6.68
CA ASP A 97 14.73 -6.66 6.48
C ASP A 97 14.99 -6.43 4.98
N ALA A 98 16.04 -5.65 4.68
CA ALA A 98 16.35 -5.32 3.29
C ALA A 98 16.85 -6.54 2.49
N HIS A 99 17.59 -7.46 3.13
CA HIS A 99 18.11 -8.65 2.50
C HIS A 99 17.00 -9.62 2.07
N ASP A 100 16.09 -9.92 2.99
CA ASP A 100 14.97 -10.82 2.74
C ASP A 100 13.99 -10.24 1.72
N ALA A 101 13.80 -8.91 1.70
CA ALA A 101 12.97 -8.22 0.72
C ALA A 101 13.41 -8.46 -0.72
N LEU A 102 14.70 -8.67 -0.98
CA LEU A 102 15.23 -9.02 -2.32
C LEU A 102 14.67 -10.35 -2.84
N GLY A 103 14.46 -11.32 -1.96
CA GLY A 103 13.95 -12.64 -2.34
C GLY A 103 12.42 -12.74 -2.31
N VAL A 104 11.74 -11.91 -1.51
CA VAL A 104 10.31 -12.06 -1.22
C VAL A 104 9.48 -10.96 -1.88
N GLU A 105 9.78 -9.69 -1.62
CA GLU A 105 8.96 -8.57 -2.07
C GLU A 105 9.34 -8.09 -3.48
N LEU A 106 10.63 -8.02 -3.78
CA LEU A 106 11.15 -7.51 -5.05
C LEU A 106 10.60 -8.26 -6.27
N PRO A 107 10.58 -9.62 -6.32
CA PRO A 107 10.02 -10.34 -7.47
C PRO A 107 8.54 -10.01 -7.70
N VAL A 108 7.75 -9.93 -6.63
CA VAL A 108 6.32 -9.60 -6.69
C VAL A 108 6.11 -8.15 -7.15
N ALA A 109 6.96 -7.23 -6.67
CA ALA A 109 6.91 -5.83 -7.11
C ALA A 109 7.20 -5.69 -8.60
N ILE A 110 8.17 -6.43 -9.13
CA ILE A 110 8.52 -6.44 -10.55
C ILE A 110 7.38 -7.02 -11.39
N ASP A 111 6.83 -8.17 -10.99
CA ASP A 111 5.74 -8.84 -11.73
C ASP A 111 4.44 -8.01 -11.75
N ALA A 112 4.25 -7.14 -10.78
CA ALA A 112 3.10 -6.25 -10.72
C ALA A 112 3.11 -5.12 -11.76
N HIS A 113 4.24 -4.85 -12.41
CA HIS A 113 4.46 -3.75 -13.38
C HIS A 113 3.88 -2.41 -12.88
N PRO A 114 4.30 -1.90 -11.70
CA PRO A 114 3.71 -0.72 -11.10
C PRO A 114 4.10 0.58 -11.81
N ASN A 115 3.31 1.62 -11.58
CA ASN A 115 3.63 2.99 -11.97
C ASN A 115 4.39 3.74 -10.86
N LEU A 116 4.19 3.29 -9.60
CA LEU A 116 4.79 3.88 -8.41
C LEU A 116 5.19 2.76 -7.44
N ILE A 117 6.38 2.89 -6.88
CA ILE A 117 6.86 2.06 -5.77
C ILE A 117 7.26 2.99 -4.62
N THR A 118 6.84 2.64 -3.41
CA THR A 118 7.43 3.18 -2.19
C THR A 118 8.22 2.09 -1.48
N VAL A 119 9.36 2.46 -0.90
CA VAL A 119 10.23 1.57 -0.12
C VAL A 119 10.46 2.19 1.25
N TRP A 120 10.10 1.44 2.30
CA TRP A 120 10.42 1.82 3.68
C TRP A 120 10.82 0.58 4.47
N LEU A 121 12.12 0.34 4.46
CA LEU A 121 12.86 -0.70 5.19
C LEU A 121 13.89 -0.02 6.12
N ALA A 122 14.82 -0.78 6.69
CA ALA A 122 15.92 -0.35 7.52
C ALA A 122 15.71 -0.40 9.04
N VAL A 123 14.49 -0.25 9.55
CA VAL A 123 14.29 -0.25 11.01
C VAL A 123 14.61 -1.62 11.61
N ASN A 124 14.21 -2.72 10.96
CA ASN A 124 14.55 -4.08 11.41
C ASN A 124 16.04 -4.33 11.28
N ASP A 125 16.64 -3.99 10.13
CA ASP A 125 18.09 -4.08 9.93
C ASP A 125 18.87 -3.37 11.06
N LEU A 126 18.45 -2.16 11.43
CA LEU A 126 19.07 -1.39 12.49
C LEU A 126 18.90 -2.07 13.85
N VAL A 127 17.69 -2.54 14.18
CA VAL A 127 17.37 -3.20 15.48
C VAL A 127 18.11 -4.54 15.60
N ASP A 128 18.25 -5.27 14.51
CA ASP A 128 18.98 -6.55 14.44
C ASP A 128 20.49 -6.37 14.27
N ASN A 129 20.98 -5.13 14.31
CA ASN A 129 22.40 -4.77 14.21
C ASN A 129 23.04 -5.20 12.89
N VAL A 130 22.32 -5.23 11.80
CA VAL A 130 22.90 -5.40 10.46
C VAL A 130 23.84 -4.21 10.20
N PRO A 131 25.06 -4.44 9.69
CA PRO A 131 25.95 -3.33 9.39
C PRO A 131 25.33 -2.37 8.35
N PRO A 132 25.40 -1.03 8.55
CA PRO A 132 24.84 -0.09 7.57
C PRO A 132 25.37 -0.27 6.15
N SER A 133 26.63 -0.77 6.01
CA SER A 133 27.21 -1.10 4.71
C SER A 133 26.54 -2.30 4.02
N SER A 134 26.10 -3.30 4.78
CA SER A 134 25.36 -4.45 4.24
C SER A 134 23.96 -4.03 3.80
N TYR A 135 23.25 -3.30 4.67
CA TYR A 135 21.96 -2.68 4.29
C TYR A 135 22.06 -1.83 3.01
N ALA A 136 23.14 -1.01 2.91
CA ALA A 136 23.35 -0.19 1.72
C ALA A 136 23.53 -1.02 0.43
N GLN A 137 24.22 -2.19 0.52
CA GLN A 137 24.37 -3.10 -0.61
C GLN A 137 23.03 -3.71 -1.03
N ASP A 138 22.21 -4.11 -0.06
CA ASP A 138 20.90 -4.69 -0.35
C ASP A 138 19.94 -3.63 -0.94
N LEU A 139 19.94 -2.39 -0.42
CA LEU A 139 19.18 -1.29 -0.98
C LEU A 139 19.64 -0.93 -2.40
N GLU A 140 20.95 -0.93 -2.65
CA GLU A 140 21.53 -0.71 -3.99
C GLU A 140 21.03 -1.77 -4.98
N HIS A 141 21.05 -3.05 -4.57
CA HIS A 141 20.58 -4.18 -5.37
C HIS A 141 19.07 -4.05 -5.70
N LEU A 142 18.27 -3.73 -4.68
CA LEU A 142 16.83 -3.53 -4.83
C LEU A 142 16.54 -2.44 -5.85
N LEU A 143 17.20 -1.29 -5.75
CA LEU A 143 16.99 -0.17 -6.66
C LEU A 143 17.47 -0.45 -8.07
N GLN A 144 18.66 -1.06 -8.20
CA GLN A 144 19.23 -1.45 -9.51
C GLN A 144 18.28 -2.39 -10.25
N ASP A 145 17.75 -3.41 -9.57
CA ASP A 145 16.82 -4.36 -10.15
C ASP A 145 15.50 -3.72 -10.54
N LEU A 146 14.93 -2.88 -9.66
CA LEU A 146 13.70 -2.14 -9.96
C LEU A 146 13.87 -1.23 -11.17
N GLN A 147 14.94 -0.45 -11.24
CA GLN A 147 15.19 0.48 -12.35
C GLN A 147 15.48 -0.24 -13.65
N THR A 148 16.20 -1.37 -13.61
CA THR A 148 16.55 -2.14 -14.79
C THR A 148 15.34 -2.85 -15.38
N LYS A 149 14.51 -3.45 -14.53
CA LYS A 149 13.35 -4.25 -14.95
C LYS A 149 12.09 -3.41 -15.17
N LEU A 150 12.02 -2.22 -14.55
CA LEU A 150 10.89 -1.30 -14.60
C LEU A 150 11.36 0.13 -14.96
N PRO A 151 11.82 0.39 -16.18
CA PRO A 151 12.52 1.64 -16.54
C PRO A 151 11.66 2.90 -16.43
N HIS A 152 10.35 2.78 -16.31
CA HIS A 152 9.41 3.93 -16.18
C HIS A 152 8.76 4.04 -14.81
N VAL A 153 9.13 3.19 -13.85
CA VAL A 153 8.57 3.22 -12.50
C VAL A 153 9.11 4.42 -11.73
N ARG A 154 8.23 5.07 -10.99
CA ARG A 154 8.61 6.12 -10.03
C ARG A 154 8.89 5.45 -8.70
N ILE A 155 10.06 5.70 -8.13
CA ILE A 155 10.49 5.09 -6.86
C ILE A 155 10.65 6.21 -5.83
N VAL A 156 10.10 5.98 -4.64
CA VAL A 156 10.17 6.88 -3.50
C VAL A 156 10.60 6.08 -2.29
N ILE A 157 11.62 6.55 -1.59
CA ILE A 157 12.19 5.90 -0.40
C ILE A 157 11.97 6.79 0.80
N ALA A 158 11.77 6.21 1.98
CA ALA A 158 11.84 6.93 3.24
C ALA A 158 13.07 6.50 4.04
N ASN A 159 13.65 7.44 4.78
CA ASN A 159 14.72 7.18 5.73
C ASN A 159 14.18 6.71 7.08
N VAL A 160 15.09 6.35 7.99
CA VAL A 160 14.76 5.95 9.37
C VAL A 160 14.36 7.18 10.16
N PRO A 161 13.17 7.20 10.80
CA PRO A 161 12.76 8.29 11.68
C PRO A 161 13.62 8.33 12.96
N ASP A 162 13.46 9.36 13.77
CA ASP A 162 14.15 9.44 15.06
C ASP A 162 13.56 8.42 16.03
N LEU A 163 14.18 7.25 16.11
CA LEU A 163 13.75 6.15 16.99
C LEU A 163 13.91 6.49 18.47
N THR A 164 14.73 7.50 18.82
CA THR A 164 14.90 7.92 20.22
C THR A 164 13.66 8.56 20.81
N LEU A 165 12.71 8.98 19.97
CA LEU A 165 11.42 9.53 20.37
C LEU A 165 10.38 8.46 20.71
N LEU A 166 10.66 7.18 20.41
CA LEU A 166 9.68 6.10 20.58
C LEU A 166 9.77 5.53 22.01
N PRO A 167 8.63 5.34 22.70
CA PRO A 167 8.57 4.79 24.06
C PRO A 167 9.31 3.44 24.21
N ARG A 168 9.29 2.61 23.19
CA ARG A 168 9.99 1.31 23.18
C ARG A 168 11.48 1.42 23.49
N PHE A 169 12.11 2.53 23.15
CA PHE A 169 13.55 2.73 23.32
C PHE A 169 13.92 3.56 24.57
N ASN A 170 12.95 3.89 25.43
CA ASN A 170 13.19 4.71 26.63
C ASN A 170 14.25 4.12 27.59
N SER A 171 14.49 2.80 27.58
CA SER A 171 15.51 2.12 28.38
C SER A 171 16.81 1.82 27.61
N THR A 172 16.91 2.25 26.36
CA THR A 172 18.08 2.01 25.50
C THR A 172 19.08 3.16 25.63
N ASP A 173 20.36 2.92 25.33
CA ASP A 173 21.33 4.01 25.15
C ASP A 173 20.94 4.86 23.95
N THR A 174 20.24 5.97 24.24
CA THR A 174 19.73 6.89 23.21
C THR A 174 20.84 7.52 22.37
N THR A 175 22.04 7.69 22.95
CA THR A 175 23.20 8.22 22.21
C THR A 175 23.71 7.22 21.18
N GLN A 176 23.76 5.94 21.53
CA GLN A 176 24.13 4.88 20.58
C GLN A 176 23.05 4.71 19.51
N LEU A 177 21.78 4.69 19.91
CA LEU A 177 20.66 4.59 18.98
C LEU A 177 20.65 5.74 17.97
N ALA A 178 20.83 6.99 18.43
CA ALA A 178 20.91 8.16 17.56
C ALA A 178 22.06 8.06 16.55
N ARG A 179 23.24 7.56 16.99
CA ARG A 179 24.37 7.32 16.08
C ARG A 179 24.07 6.25 15.04
N SER A 180 23.38 5.17 15.43
CA SER A 180 22.95 4.13 14.50
C SER A 180 21.97 4.67 13.47
N VAL A 181 20.95 5.40 13.89
CA VAL A 181 19.99 6.06 12.98
C VAL A 181 20.72 6.99 12.01
N ALA A 182 21.62 7.83 12.50
CA ALA A 182 22.40 8.74 11.66
C ALA A 182 23.25 7.99 10.61
N SER A 183 23.86 6.86 11.00
CA SER A 183 24.66 6.02 10.10
C SER A 183 23.80 5.39 9.00
N TYR A 184 22.63 4.87 9.35
CA TYR A 184 21.68 4.34 8.37
C TYR A 184 21.18 5.43 7.43
N ASN A 185 20.78 6.59 7.95
CA ASN A 185 20.30 7.69 7.13
C ASN A 185 21.37 8.23 6.17
N ALA A 186 22.64 8.23 6.59
CA ALA A 186 23.75 8.63 5.72
C ALA A 186 23.93 7.66 4.53
N VAL A 187 23.84 6.35 4.76
CA VAL A 187 23.96 5.37 3.66
C VAL A 187 22.71 5.37 2.77
N ILE A 188 21.50 5.54 3.33
CA ILE A 188 20.28 5.71 2.56
C ILE A 188 20.39 6.91 1.62
N GLN A 189 20.80 8.07 2.15
CA GLN A 189 20.98 9.28 1.32
C GLN A 189 21.98 9.04 0.20
N SER A 190 23.12 8.40 0.51
CA SER A 190 24.15 8.10 -0.49
C SER A 190 23.63 7.19 -1.62
N VAL A 191 22.86 6.16 -1.29
CA VAL A 191 22.25 5.25 -2.28
C VAL A 191 21.20 5.99 -3.11
N VAL A 192 20.31 6.74 -2.47
CA VAL A 192 19.26 7.55 -3.11
C VAL A 192 19.85 8.54 -4.12
N ASP A 193 20.95 9.22 -3.75
CA ASP A 193 21.63 10.17 -4.64
C ASP A 193 22.22 9.49 -5.88
N ARG A 194 22.82 8.31 -5.73
CA ARG A 194 23.38 7.54 -6.87
C ARG A 194 22.29 7.06 -7.84
N HIS A 195 21.14 6.64 -7.31
CA HIS A 195 20.05 6.14 -8.10
C HIS A 195 19.08 7.22 -8.60
N HIS A 196 19.27 8.48 -8.18
CA HIS A 196 18.39 9.62 -8.52
C HIS A 196 16.91 9.35 -8.20
N VAL A 197 16.64 8.68 -7.08
CA VAL A 197 15.27 8.44 -6.59
C VAL A 197 14.89 9.49 -5.53
N VAL A 198 13.60 9.60 -5.22
CA VAL A 198 13.13 10.59 -4.25
C VAL A 198 13.20 10.05 -2.83
N LEU A 199 13.77 10.82 -1.92
CA LEU A 199 13.79 10.56 -0.49
C LEU A 199 12.70 11.35 0.23
N ILE A 200 11.93 10.68 1.07
CA ILE A 200 11.08 11.30 2.08
C ILE A 200 11.85 11.29 3.40
N ASP A 201 12.19 12.47 3.88
CA ASP A 201 12.94 12.62 5.14
C ASP A 201 12.00 12.50 6.34
N LEU A 202 11.79 11.27 6.78
CA LEU A 202 10.99 11.00 7.98
C LEU A 202 11.76 11.34 9.26
N PHE A 203 13.08 11.35 9.24
CA PHE A 203 13.86 11.76 10.42
C PHE A 203 13.53 13.22 10.81
N GLN A 204 13.48 14.11 9.82
CA GLN A 204 13.11 15.49 10.05
C GLN A 204 11.61 15.67 10.31
N ALA A 205 10.78 14.98 9.52
CA ALA A 205 9.33 15.17 9.59
C ALA A 205 8.71 14.56 10.87
N TRP A 206 9.29 13.49 11.40
CA TRP A 206 8.73 12.75 12.56
C TRP A 206 9.06 13.39 13.91
N GLN A 207 9.82 14.50 13.93
CA GLN A 207 10.07 15.28 15.16
C GLN A 207 8.77 15.78 15.81
N GLU A 208 7.69 15.90 15.06
CA GLU A 208 6.36 16.26 15.58
C GLU A 208 5.80 15.25 16.60
N LEU A 209 6.33 14.01 16.68
CA LEU A 209 5.96 13.03 17.70
C LEU A 209 6.07 13.56 19.14
N THR A 210 6.99 14.48 19.39
CA THR A 210 7.14 15.12 20.69
C THR A 210 5.87 15.84 21.16
N SER A 211 5.04 16.29 20.21
CA SER A 211 3.76 16.98 20.43
C SER A 211 2.54 16.11 20.14
N HIS A 212 2.72 14.95 19.55
CA HIS A 212 1.66 14.06 19.06
C HIS A 212 1.86 12.60 19.46
N PRO A 213 1.85 12.30 20.79
CA PRO A 213 2.04 10.94 21.27
C PRO A 213 0.96 9.96 20.74
N GLU A 214 -0.20 10.48 20.36
CA GLU A 214 -1.30 9.71 19.77
C GLU A 214 -0.95 9.09 18.39
N PHE A 215 0.14 9.51 17.77
CA PHE A 215 0.63 8.92 16.52
C PHE A 215 1.30 7.56 16.71
N ILE A 216 1.65 7.20 17.95
CA ILE A 216 2.22 5.90 18.28
C ILE A 216 1.15 5.01 18.91
N SER A 217 1.15 3.73 18.54
CA SER A 217 0.25 2.73 19.09
C SER A 217 0.64 2.31 20.52
N ASP A 218 -0.21 1.52 21.16
CA ASP A 218 -0.01 1.09 22.54
C ASP A 218 1.26 0.24 22.77
N ASP A 219 1.85 -0.29 21.67
CA ASP A 219 3.10 -1.03 21.76
C ASP A 219 4.35 -0.15 21.91
N GLY A 220 4.16 1.17 21.80
CA GLY A 220 5.21 2.16 21.95
C GLY A 220 6.24 2.20 20.82
N PHE A 221 5.96 1.56 19.69
CA PHE A 221 6.88 1.42 18.57
C PHE A 221 6.22 1.72 17.21
N HIS A 222 5.18 0.98 16.85
CA HIS A 222 4.52 1.17 15.57
C HIS A 222 3.58 2.39 15.60
N PRO A 223 3.38 3.03 14.45
CA PRO A 223 2.38 4.07 14.34
C PRO A 223 0.96 3.58 14.65
N SER A 224 0.16 4.42 15.26
CA SER A 224 -1.30 4.23 15.35
C SER A 224 -1.97 4.51 14.01
N ALA A 225 -3.29 4.32 13.92
CA ALA A 225 -4.05 4.72 12.72
C ALA A 225 -3.91 6.24 12.42
N ALA A 226 -3.82 7.08 13.46
CA ALA A 226 -3.55 8.51 13.30
C ALA A 226 -2.12 8.77 12.77
N GLY A 227 -1.13 8.07 13.31
CA GLY A 227 0.25 8.12 12.84
C GLY A 227 0.38 7.66 11.39
N TYR A 228 -0.29 6.59 11.00
CA TYR A 228 -0.31 6.14 9.61
C TYR A 228 -0.98 7.13 8.66
N ALA A 229 -2.05 7.77 9.10
CA ALA A 229 -2.67 8.83 8.30
C ALA A 229 -1.71 10.02 8.11
N ARG A 230 -0.95 10.36 9.15
CA ARG A 230 0.06 11.41 9.06
C ARG A 230 1.23 11.02 8.15
N LEU A 231 1.75 9.80 8.25
CA LEU A 231 2.79 9.27 7.36
C LEU A 231 2.35 9.34 5.90
N ALA A 232 1.12 8.91 5.59
CA ALA A 232 0.58 9.01 4.24
C ALA A 232 0.57 10.45 3.70
N GLN A 233 0.25 11.44 4.56
CA GLN A 233 0.32 12.86 4.21
C GLN A 233 1.76 13.30 3.91
N LEU A 234 2.74 12.86 4.71
CA LEU A 234 4.15 13.18 4.50
C LEU A 234 4.65 12.63 3.15
N PHE A 235 4.35 11.36 2.86
CA PHE A 235 4.66 10.77 1.56
C PHE A 235 3.98 11.53 0.41
N TYR A 236 2.69 11.81 0.54
CA TYR A 236 1.95 12.53 -0.49
C TYR A 236 2.52 13.93 -0.76
N GLN A 237 2.81 14.69 0.30
CA GLN A 237 3.38 16.03 0.21
C GLN A 237 4.78 16.00 -0.42
N GLY A 238 5.65 15.07 0.03
CA GLY A 238 6.97 14.89 -0.54
C GLY A 238 6.92 14.52 -2.03
N MET A 239 6.03 13.61 -2.42
CA MET A 239 5.83 13.27 -3.83
C MET A 239 5.40 14.47 -4.67
N LYS A 240 4.52 15.34 -4.15
CA LYS A 240 4.14 16.60 -4.83
C LYS A 240 5.30 17.57 -4.95
N GLN A 241 6.07 17.77 -3.88
CA GLN A 241 7.23 18.68 -3.88
C GLN A 241 8.26 18.27 -4.93
N HIS A 242 8.47 16.95 -5.09
CA HIS A 242 9.40 16.37 -6.07
C HIS A 242 8.76 16.09 -7.43
N ARG A 243 7.51 16.47 -7.67
CA ARG A 243 6.77 16.30 -8.93
C ARG A 243 6.66 14.84 -9.37
N ILE A 244 6.55 13.95 -8.41
CA ILE A 244 6.29 12.50 -8.66
C ILE A 244 4.82 12.29 -9.03
N ILE A 245 3.92 13.11 -8.48
CA ILE A 245 2.47 13.09 -8.72
C ILE A 245 1.95 14.49 -9.01
#